data_c9f15ce74e895edf18e1399ffabd350f
#
_entry.id   c9f15ce74e895edf18e1399ffabd350f
#
_cell.length_a   1.000
_cell.length_b   1.000
_cell.length_c   1.000
_cell.angle_alpha   90.00
_cell.angle_beta   90.00
_cell.angle_gamma   90.00
#
_symmetry.space_group_name_H-M   'P 1'
#
loop_
_entity.id
_entity.type
_entity.pdbx_description
1 polymer ?
#
loop_
_entity_poly.entity_id
_entity_poly.type
_entity_poly.pdbx_seq_one_letter_code
_entity_poly.pdbx_strand_id
1 'polypeptide(L)'
;NCIQNGGKIMLFGNGGSAADCQHLATELTIRYKADRPTIAAIALTTDTSALTAGGNDIGFDNIFARQVEALGKPGDLAIGISTSGNSENVIRGLKQARDIGAAAAGFCGKGGGPMADVAAPYLVVPSNTTSRIQEMHITLGHMLCGALEIELGLV
;
A
#
# COMPACT_ATOMS: atom_id res chain seq x y z
N ASN A 1 12.02 -9.82 -4.44
CA ASN A 1 12.89 -8.90 -5.22
C ASN A 1 13.06 -7.52 -4.55
N CYS A 2 11.95 -6.76 -4.21
CA CYS A 2 12.07 -5.42 -3.63
C CYS A 2 12.95 -5.41 -2.37
N ILE A 3 12.58 -6.19 -1.35
CA ILE A 3 13.31 -6.24 -0.07
C ILE A 3 14.72 -6.81 -0.23
N GLN A 4 14.91 -7.87 -1.01
CA GLN A 4 16.23 -8.48 -1.27
C GLN A 4 17.20 -7.52 -1.94
N ASN A 5 16.68 -6.55 -2.69
CA ASN A 5 17.47 -5.51 -3.36
C ASN A 5 17.58 -4.20 -2.55
N GLY A 6 17.21 -4.23 -1.27
CA GLY A 6 17.32 -3.07 -0.37
C GLY A 6 16.23 -2.00 -0.56
N GLY A 7 15.15 -2.35 -1.25
CA GLY A 7 13.96 -1.50 -1.38
C GLY A 7 13.05 -1.55 -0.15
N LYS A 8 12.03 -0.70 -0.15
CA LYS A 8 10.99 -0.64 0.88
C LYS A 8 9.60 -0.78 0.29
N ILE A 9 8.64 -1.11 1.15
CA ILE A 9 7.22 -1.16 0.81
C ILE A 9 6.53 0.11 1.32
N MET A 10 5.87 0.84 0.45
CA MET A 10 5.05 2.01 0.75
C MET A 10 3.57 1.64 0.63
N LEU A 11 2.80 1.81 1.71
CA LEU A 11 1.38 1.46 1.74
C LEU A 11 0.53 2.73 1.90
N PHE A 12 -0.55 2.84 1.14
CA PHE A 12 -1.47 3.96 1.23
C PHE A 12 -2.90 3.60 0.82
N GLY A 13 -3.85 4.29 1.40
CA GLY A 13 -5.29 4.12 1.21
C GLY A 13 -6.05 5.13 2.06
N ASN A 14 -7.37 5.08 2.03
CA ASN A 14 -8.24 6.03 2.75
C ASN A 14 -9.05 5.33 3.84
N GLY A 15 -9.38 6.04 4.92
CA GLY A 15 -10.29 5.56 5.97
C GLY A 15 -9.84 4.22 6.58
N GLY A 16 -10.69 3.19 6.51
CA GLY A 16 -10.36 1.84 6.97
C GLY A 16 -9.15 1.24 6.25
N SER A 17 -9.01 1.49 4.94
CA SER A 17 -7.83 1.08 4.18
C SER A 17 -6.55 1.79 4.63
N ALA A 18 -6.64 3.03 5.15
CA ALA A 18 -5.50 3.70 5.77
C ALA A 18 -5.08 3.00 7.07
N ALA A 19 -6.05 2.55 7.87
CA ALA A 19 -5.78 1.77 9.07
C ALA A 19 -5.11 0.43 8.73
N ASP A 20 -5.58 -0.27 7.70
CA ASP A 20 -4.94 -1.50 7.20
C ASP A 20 -3.49 -1.25 6.75
N CYS A 21 -3.22 -0.14 6.06
CA CYS A 21 -1.86 0.25 5.66
C CYS A 21 -0.93 0.41 6.86
N GLN A 22 -1.39 1.07 7.92
CA GLN A 22 -0.61 1.25 9.15
C GLN A 22 -0.37 -0.08 9.86
N HIS A 23 -1.40 -0.91 9.96
CA HIS A 23 -1.32 -2.24 10.54
C HIS A 23 -0.27 -3.09 9.79
N LEU A 24 -0.40 -3.22 8.48
CA LEU A 24 0.52 -4.02 7.66
C LEU A 24 1.96 -3.48 7.68
N ALA A 25 2.15 -2.15 7.68
CA ALA A 25 3.48 -1.57 7.84
C ALA A 25 4.12 -1.96 9.17
N THR A 26 3.34 -2.03 10.26
CA THR A 26 3.81 -2.46 11.58
C THR A 26 4.18 -3.95 11.57
N GLU A 27 3.35 -4.82 10.96
CA GLU A 27 3.66 -6.24 10.83
C GLU A 27 4.99 -6.49 10.10
N LEU A 28 5.34 -5.65 9.15
CA LEU A 28 6.59 -5.74 8.41
C LEU A 28 7.77 -5.13 9.17
N THR A 29 7.61 -3.95 9.75
CA THR A 29 8.72 -3.21 10.41
C THR A 29 9.05 -3.75 11.79
N ILE A 30 8.10 -4.25 12.54
CA ILE A 30 8.30 -4.76 13.90
C ILE A 30 8.39 -6.29 13.87
N ARG A 31 7.26 -6.96 13.70
CA ARG A 31 7.17 -8.42 13.52
C ARG A 31 5.73 -8.81 13.17
N TYR A 32 5.57 -9.92 12.48
CA TYR A 32 4.25 -10.54 12.28
C TYR A 32 4.02 -11.64 13.33
N LYS A 33 4.67 -12.79 13.23
CA LYS A 33 4.53 -13.90 14.20
C LYS A 33 5.76 -14.12 15.03
N ALA A 34 6.91 -14.25 14.41
CA ALA A 34 8.19 -14.52 15.06
C ALA A 34 9.02 -13.24 15.18
N ASP A 35 9.92 -13.23 16.17
CA ASP A 35 10.97 -12.23 16.22
C ASP A 35 11.99 -12.53 15.11
N ARG A 36 12.22 -11.57 14.22
CA ARG A 36 13.03 -11.70 13.01
C ARG A 36 13.62 -10.36 12.57
N PRO A 37 14.60 -10.32 11.66
CA PRO A 37 15.07 -9.08 11.06
C PRO A 37 13.91 -8.24 10.45
N THR A 38 14.01 -6.93 10.57
CA THR A 38 12.99 -6.00 10.12
C THR A 38 12.85 -5.98 8.59
N ILE A 39 11.64 -5.77 8.10
CA ILE A 39 11.37 -5.54 6.68
C ILE A 39 11.01 -4.06 6.50
N ALA A 40 11.71 -3.37 5.60
CA ALA A 40 11.51 -1.94 5.37
C ALA A 40 10.10 -1.66 4.78
N ALA A 41 9.24 -1.03 5.56
CA ALA A 41 7.89 -0.64 5.14
C ALA A 41 7.45 0.67 5.81
N ILE A 42 6.58 1.42 5.15
CA ILE A 42 6.01 2.66 5.66
C ILE A 42 4.56 2.83 5.18
N ALA A 43 3.68 3.25 6.07
CA ALA A 43 2.35 3.71 5.69
C ALA A 43 2.37 5.23 5.48
N LEU A 44 2.01 5.69 4.28
CA LEU A 44 1.95 7.12 3.94
C LEU A 44 0.69 7.81 4.49
N THR A 45 0.12 7.24 5.54
CA THR A 45 -1.15 7.66 6.16
C THR A 45 -0.97 8.13 7.60
N THR A 46 0.27 8.30 8.06
CA THR A 46 0.58 8.57 9.48
C THR A 46 1.09 9.98 9.74
N ASP A 47 1.75 10.63 8.79
CA ASP A 47 2.21 12.00 8.93
C ASP A 47 1.03 12.97 8.75
N THR A 48 0.47 13.40 9.86
CA THR A 48 -0.71 14.30 9.85
C THR A 48 -0.39 15.67 9.25
N SER A 49 0.84 16.15 9.37
CA SER A 49 1.26 17.41 8.76
C SER A 49 1.35 17.27 7.23
N ALA A 50 1.92 16.21 6.72
CA ALA A 50 1.96 15.94 5.28
C ALA A 50 0.55 15.77 4.69
N LEU A 51 -0.35 15.07 5.38
CA LEU A 51 -1.72 14.87 4.93
C LEU A 51 -2.54 16.16 4.93
N THR A 52 -2.44 16.97 6.00
CA THR A 52 -3.22 18.20 6.13
C THR A 52 -2.69 19.32 5.25
N ALA A 53 -1.37 19.54 5.20
CA ALA A 53 -0.75 20.50 4.29
C ALA A 53 -0.98 20.08 2.82
N GLY A 54 -0.75 18.82 2.50
CA GLY A 54 -1.00 18.31 1.16
C GLY A 54 -2.45 18.50 0.71
N GLY A 55 -3.41 18.16 1.58
CA GLY A 55 -4.83 18.38 1.31
C GLY A 55 -5.20 19.84 1.10
N ASN A 56 -4.64 20.75 1.91
CA ASN A 56 -4.91 22.18 1.83
C ASN A 56 -4.22 22.85 0.63
N ASP A 57 -2.97 22.51 0.34
CA ASP A 57 -2.13 23.28 -0.58
C ASP A 57 -2.16 22.76 -2.01
N ILE A 58 -2.25 21.42 -2.19
CA ILE A 58 -2.17 20.77 -3.50
C ILE A 58 -3.38 19.88 -3.83
N GLY A 59 -4.34 19.81 -2.91
CA GLY A 59 -5.54 18.99 -3.02
C GLY A 59 -5.35 17.54 -2.57
N PHE A 60 -6.41 16.98 -1.99
CA PHE A 60 -6.42 15.64 -1.41
C PHE A 60 -6.05 14.53 -2.43
N ASP A 61 -6.34 14.75 -3.69
CA ASP A 61 -6.02 13.79 -4.77
C ASP A 61 -4.50 13.60 -4.97
N ASN A 62 -3.67 14.51 -4.49
CA ASN A 62 -2.22 14.50 -4.70
C ASN A 62 -1.41 14.05 -3.49
N ILE A 63 -2.05 13.83 -2.33
CA ILE A 63 -1.34 13.59 -1.05
C ILE A 63 -0.41 12.38 -1.07
N PHE A 64 -0.83 11.28 -1.71
CA PHE A 64 0.01 10.07 -1.80
C PHE A 64 1.03 10.18 -2.93
N ALA A 65 0.66 10.73 -4.08
CA ALA A 65 1.60 10.94 -5.19
C ALA A 65 2.79 11.80 -4.75
N ARG A 66 2.55 12.89 -4.02
CA ARG A 66 3.61 13.76 -3.50
C ARG A 66 4.53 13.06 -2.50
N GLN A 67 3.98 12.23 -1.63
CA GLN A 67 4.80 11.47 -0.68
C GLN A 67 5.60 10.36 -1.40
N VAL A 68 5.00 9.68 -2.39
CA VAL A 68 5.72 8.69 -3.23
C VAL A 68 6.85 9.36 -4.00
N GLU A 69 6.65 10.54 -4.58
CA GLU A 69 7.68 11.32 -5.27
C GLU A 69 8.85 11.64 -4.33
N ALA A 70 8.56 12.05 -3.10
CA ALA A 70 9.57 12.46 -2.12
C ALA A 70 10.35 11.30 -1.49
N LEU A 71 9.70 10.17 -1.23
CA LEU A 71 10.23 9.07 -0.43
C LEU A 71 10.59 7.83 -1.24
N GLY A 72 9.98 7.67 -2.42
CA GLY A 72 10.15 6.50 -3.27
C GLY A 72 11.46 6.52 -4.05
N LYS A 73 11.92 5.31 -4.39
CA LYS A 73 13.11 5.07 -5.21
C LYS A 73 12.83 3.98 -6.23
N PRO A 74 13.57 3.92 -7.34
CA PRO A 74 13.53 2.76 -8.22
C PRO A 74 13.78 1.46 -7.45
N GLY A 75 12.98 0.44 -7.71
CA GLY A 75 13.05 -0.86 -7.03
C GLY A 75 12.22 -0.97 -5.75
N ASP A 76 11.62 0.10 -5.24
CA ASP A 76 10.62 0.04 -4.17
C ASP A 76 9.32 -0.61 -4.65
N LEU A 77 8.43 -0.92 -3.71
CA LEU A 77 7.07 -1.41 -3.97
C LEU A 77 6.06 -0.46 -3.34
N ALA A 78 5.13 0.05 -4.13
CA ALA A 78 3.96 0.78 -3.66
C ALA A 78 2.73 -0.14 -3.66
N ILE A 79 2.00 -0.19 -2.55
CA ILE A 79 0.75 -0.95 -2.42
C ILE A 79 -0.38 0.04 -2.13
N GLY A 80 -1.26 0.23 -3.10
CA GLY A 80 -2.47 1.03 -2.94
C GLY A 80 -3.65 0.17 -2.51
N ILE A 81 -4.41 0.61 -1.50
CA ILE A 81 -5.61 -0.09 -1.01
C ILE A 81 -6.84 0.80 -1.22
N SER A 82 -7.80 0.32 -2.01
CA SER A 82 -9.06 1.02 -2.27
C SER A 82 -10.19 0.04 -2.47
N THR A 83 -11.18 0.04 -1.58
CA THR A 83 -12.33 -0.88 -1.68
C THR A 83 -13.15 -0.73 -2.96
N SER A 84 -13.11 0.43 -3.59
CA SER A 84 -13.83 0.71 -4.85
C SER A 84 -12.94 0.67 -6.09
N GLY A 85 -11.62 0.79 -5.92
CA GLY A 85 -10.70 1.00 -7.03
C GLY A 85 -10.81 2.37 -7.73
N ASN A 86 -11.60 3.30 -7.14
CA ASN A 86 -11.89 4.62 -7.74
C ASN A 86 -11.28 5.80 -6.96
N SER A 87 -10.49 5.55 -5.92
CA SER A 87 -9.88 6.61 -5.11
C SER A 87 -8.77 7.30 -5.90
N GLU A 88 -9.01 8.53 -6.35
CA GLU A 88 -8.11 9.28 -7.22
C GLU A 88 -6.70 9.45 -6.60
N ASN A 89 -6.63 9.77 -5.31
CA ASN A 89 -5.35 9.90 -4.61
C ASN A 89 -4.55 8.58 -4.59
N VAL A 90 -5.21 7.43 -4.49
CA VAL A 90 -4.56 6.10 -4.56
C VAL A 90 -4.08 5.82 -5.97
N ILE A 91 -4.91 6.10 -6.98
CA ILE A 91 -4.55 5.93 -8.40
C ILE A 91 -3.34 6.79 -8.75
N ARG A 92 -3.32 8.06 -8.35
CA ARG A 92 -2.18 8.97 -8.59
C ARG A 92 -0.92 8.52 -7.86
N GLY A 93 -1.04 8.03 -6.63
CA GLY A 93 0.09 7.45 -5.89
C GLY A 93 0.71 6.25 -6.61
N LEU A 94 -0.11 5.35 -7.16
CA LEU A 94 0.37 4.19 -7.93
C LEU A 94 1.00 4.59 -9.27
N LYS A 95 0.42 5.59 -9.98
CA LYS A 95 1.03 6.16 -11.19
C LYS A 95 2.41 6.74 -10.89
N GLN A 96 2.50 7.57 -9.84
CA GLN A 96 3.76 8.17 -9.43
C GLN A 96 4.81 7.11 -9.06
N ALA A 97 4.40 6.02 -8.42
CA ALA A 97 5.32 4.91 -8.12
C ALA A 97 5.92 4.32 -9.41
N ARG A 98 5.10 4.08 -10.43
CA ARG A 98 5.58 3.60 -11.73
C ARG A 98 6.51 4.60 -12.41
N ASP A 99 6.18 5.89 -12.35
CA ASP A 99 6.96 6.96 -12.99
C ASP A 99 8.38 7.08 -12.40
N ILE A 100 8.55 6.79 -11.10
CA ILE A 100 9.87 6.77 -10.45
C ILE A 100 10.59 5.42 -10.55
N GLY A 101 10.03 4.43 -11.26
CA GLY A 101 10.62 3.09 -11.41
C GLY A 101 10.38 2.14 -10.21
N ALA A 102 9.42 2.42 -9.36
CA ALA A 102 8.95 1.50 -8.34
C ALA A 102 7.87 0.56 -8.90
N ALA A 103 7.73 -0.62 -8.30
CA ALA A 103 6.61 -1.50 -8.59
C ALA A 103 5.32 -0.96 -7.96
N ALA A 104 4.18 -1.15 -8.63
CA ALA A 104 2.88 -0.72 -8.14
C ALA A 104 1.92 -1.92 -8.06
N ALA A 105 1.41 -2.22 -6.88
CA ALA A 105 0.45 -3.29 -6.60
C ALA A 105 -0.82 -2.73 -5.95
N GLY A 106 -1.91 -3.49 -5.96
CA GLY A 106 -3.15 -2.99 -5.38
C GLY A 106 -4.07 -4.04 -4.80
N PHE A 107 -4.81 -3.65 -3.75
CA PHE A 107 -5.94 -4.39 -3.19
C PHE A 107 -7.24 -3.62 -3.43
N CYS A 108 -8.25 -4.30 -3.94
CA CYS A 108 -9.49 -3.69 -4.37
C CYS A 108 -10.70 -4.61 -4.14
N GLY A 109 -11.88 -4.08 -4.41
CA GLY A 109 -13.15 -4.80 -4.49
C GLY A 109 -14.05 -4.19 -5.56
N LYS A 110 -15.34 -4.44 -5.50
CA LYS A 110 -16.37 -3.83 -6.39
C LYS A 110 -16.02 -3.89 -7.89
N GLY A 111 -15.41 -4.99 -8.32
CA GLY A 111 -15.08 -5.20 -9.74
C GLY A 111 -13.78 -4.53 -10.21
N GLY A 112 -13.03 -3.86 -9.32
CA GLY A 112 -11.67 -3.42 -9.63
C GLY A 112 -11.49 -1.93 -9.90
N GLY A 113 -12.36 -1.33 -10.68
CA GLY A 113 -12.25 0.10 -11.04
C GLY A 113 -11.00 0.47 -11.82
N PRO A 114 -10.77 1.77 -12.07
CA PRO A 114 -9.62 2.29 -12.85
C PRO A 114 -8.24 1.99 -12.24
N MET A 115 -8.19 1.64 -10.95
CA MET A 115 -6.94 1.26 -10.29
C MET A 115 -6.28 0.03 -10.94
N ALA A 116 -7.08 -0.83 -11.61
CA ALA A 116 -6.59 -2.00 -12.35
C ALA A 116 -5.60 -1.64 -13.48
N ASP A 117 -5.72 -0.44 -14.06
CA ASP A 117 -4.86 -0.01 -15.17
C ASP A 117 -3.44 0.40 -14.70
N VAL A 118 -3.28 0.63 -13.39
CA VAL A 118 -2.04 1.19 -12.83
C VAL A 118 -1.37 0.28 -11.81
N ALA A 119 -1.99 -0.83 -11.41
CA ALA A 119 -1.47 -1.78 -10.42
C ALA A 119 -1.29 -3.18 -11.01
N ALA A 120 -0.12 -3.77 -10.81
CA ALA A 120 0.18 -5.17 -11.14
C ALA A 120 1.27 -5.69 -10.18
N PRO A 121 1.03 -6.72 -9.35
CA PRO A 121 -0.22 -7.49 -9.25
C PRO A 121 -1.41 -6.70 -8.67
N TYR A 122 -2.62 -7.18 -8.95
CA TYR A 122 -3.85 -6.53 -8.55
C TYR A 122 -4.84 -7.57 -8.00
N LEU A 123 -5.22 -7.45 -6.73
CA LEU A 123 -6.12 -8.36 -6.04
C LEU A 123 -7.51 -7.72 -5.92
N VAL A 124 -8.52 -8.41 -6.42
CA VAL A 124 -9.92 -7.95 -6.36
C VAL A 124 -10.74 -8.88 -5.49
N VAL A 125 -11.25 -8.39 -4.37
CA VAL A 125 -12.20 -9.12 -3.52
C VAL A 125 -13.57 -9.13 -4.23
N PRO A 126 -14.18 -10.30 -4.47
CA PRO A 126 -15.44 -10.41 -5.21
C PRO A 126 -16.64 -10.06 -4.31
N SER A 127 -16.72 -8.83 -3.86
CA SER A 127 -17.78 -8.30 -3.01
C SER A 127 -18.08 -6.84 -3.36
N ASN A 128 -19.34 -6.44 -3.15
CA ASN A 128 -19.79 -5.05 -3.28
C ASN A 128 -19.96 -4.36 -1.92
N THR A 129 -19.79 -5.09 -0.81
CA THR A 129 -19.95 -4.57 0.56
C THR A 129 -18.61 -4.13 1.10
N THR A 130 -18.45 -2.84 1.35
CA THR A 130 -17.17 -2.23 1.77
C THR A 130 -16.56 -2.91 3.00
N SER A 131 -17.36 -3.21 4.04
CA SER A 131 -16.85 -3.88 5.24
C SER A 131 -16.31 -5.29 4.95
N ARG A 132 -16.98 -6.06 4.10
CA ARG A 132 -16.53 -7.40 3.70
C ARG A 132 -15.22 -7.33 2.88
N ILE A 133 -15.11 -6.31 2.02
CA ILE A 133 -13.87 -6.06 1.26
C ILE A 133 -12.71 -5.74 2.21
N GLN A 134 -12.91 -4.85 3.19
CA GLN A 134 -11.90 -4.48 4.17
C GLN A 134 -11.46 -5.67 5.03
N GLU A 135 -12.39 -6.49 5.52
CA GLU A 135 -12.06 -7.74 6.24
C GLU A 135 -11.17 -8.68 5.41
N MET A 136 -11.44 -8.78 4.12
CA MET A 136 -10.62 -9.58 3.23
C MET A 136 -9.28 -8.91 2.91
N HIS A 137 -9.22 -7.57 2.80
CA HIS A 137 -7.96 -6.87 2.57
C HIS A 137 -6.97 -7.10 3.71
N ILE A 138 -7.40 -6.97 4.97
CA ILE A 138 -6.50 -7.23 6.10
C ILE A 138 -6.12 -8.71 6.19
N THR A 139 -7.03 -9.63 5.90
CA THR A 139 -6.74 -11.07 5.85
C THR A 139 -5.67 -11.39 4.79
N LEU A 140 -5.85 -10.88 3.56
CA LEU A 140 -4.87 -11.04 2.47
C LEU A 140 -3.53 -10.37 2.80
N GLY A 141 -3.56 -9.21 3.47
CA GLY A 141 -2.38 -8.53 3.97
C GLY A 141 -1.60 -9.37 4.96
N HIS A 142 -2.26 -10.01 5.93
CA HIS A 142 -1.63 -10.94 6.86
C HIS A 142 -1.05 -12.18 6.16
N MET A 143 -1.76 -12.73 5.17
CA MET A 143 -1.23 -13.83 4.35
C MET A 143 0.03 -13.40 3.59
N LEU A 144 0.04 -12.18 3.06
CA LEU A 144 1.21 -11.60 2.39
C LEU A 144 2.39 -11.45 3.35
N CYS A 145 2.16 -10.94 4.58
CA CYS A 145 3.21 -10.83 5.60
C CYS A 145 3.82 -12.20 5.93
N GLY A 146 2.99 -13.22 6.17
CA GLY A 146 3.47 -14.56 6.45
C GLY A 146 4.21 -15.20 5.28
N ALA A 147 3.69 -15.05 4.06
CA ALA A 147 4.35 -15.57 2.86
C ALA A 147 5.71 -14.88 2.62
N LEU A 148 5.80 -13.59 2.89
CA LEU A 148 7.03 -12.82 2.74
C LEU A 148 8.11 -13.25 3.75
N GLU A 149 7.73 -13.52 5.00
CA GLU A 149 8.66 -14.06 6.02
C GLU A 149 9.26 -15.39 5.57
N ILE A 150 8.44 -16.30 5.03
CA ILE A 150 8.88 -17.60 4.51
C ILE A 150 9.79 -17.41 3.27
N GLU A 151 9.36 -16.62 2.30
CA GLU A 151 10.09 -16.40 1.04
C GLU A 151 11.45 -15.74 1.25
N LEU A 152 11.58 -14.92 2.27
CA LEU A 152 12.84 -14.28 2.66
C LEU A 152 13.70 -15.18 3.58
N GLY A 153 13.22 -16.35 3.98
CA GLY A 153 13.93 -17.25 4.88
C GLY A 153 14.11 -16.69 6.29
N LEU A 154 13.14 -15.89 6.75
CA LEU A 154 13.18 -15.24 8.06
C LEU A 154 12.55 -16.09 9.17
N VAL A 155 11.80 -17.11 8.81
CA VAL A 155 11.11 -18.06 9.71
C VAL A 155 11.17 -19.47 9.14
#